data_7cdb6173787ec68e38754111d90c35a5
#
_entry.id   7cdb6173787ec68e38754111d90c35a5
#
_cell.length_a   1.000
_cell.length_b   1.000
_cell.length_c   1.000
_cell.angle_alpha   90.00
_cell.angle_beta   90.00
_cell.angle_gamma   90.00
#
_symmetry.space_group_name_H-M   'P 1'
#
loop_
_entity.id
_entity.type
_entity.pdbx_description
1 polymer ?
#
loop_
_entity_poly.entity_id
_entity_poly.type
_entity_poly.pdbx_seq_one_letter_code
_entity_poly.pdbx_strand_id
1 'polypeptide(L)'
;MGELDLREKKLLSKNDVFAAFLTAFVIDRDEAPISTDELSEASPDLISMMHRHVNHQFRDVIKCLRDDVGIKIALFGLENQTRPAKDMPIRIMSYDAFGYKELSKQAKSGEKLIPVITVVLYFGYDKRWDAPRALSECCSVPKRI
;
A
#
# COMPACT_ATOMS: atom_id res chain seq x y z
N MET A 1 -13.44 14.04 -5.23
CA MET A 1 -12.17 14.15 -4.49
C MET A 1 -12.13 15.54 -3.87
N GLY A 2 -12.12 15.64 -2.56
CA GLY A 2 -12.12 16.93 -1.85
C GLY A 2 -10.75 17.61 -1.90
N GLU A 3 -10.68 18.93 -1.70
CA GLU A 3 -9.41 19.68 -1.66
C GLU A 3 -8.49 19.19 -0.54
N LEU A 4 -9.06 18.76 0.59
CA LEU A 4 -8.34 18.19 1.73
C LEU A 4 -7.67 16.87 1.35
N ASP A 5 -8.38 15.99 0.69
CA ASP A 5 -7.90 14.69 0.19
C ASP A 5 -6.68 14.85 -0.76
N LEU A 6 -6.72 15.88 -1.62
CA LEU A 6 -5.61 16.18 -2.52
C LEU A 6 -4.36 16.69 -1.78
N ARG A 7 -4.55 17.46 -0.71
CA ARG A 7 -3.45 17.98 0.13
C ARG A 7 -2.81 16.86 0.96
N GLU A 8 -3.61 15.98 1.53
CA GLU A 8 -3.15 14.81 2.28
C GLU A 8 -2.34 13.87 1.36
N LYS A 9 -2.86 13.55 0.19
CA LYS A 9 -2.15 12.75 -0.81
C LYS A 9 -0.81 13.38 -1.21
N LYS A 10 -0.79 14.69 -1.46
CA LYS A 10 0.44 15.42 -1.80
C LYS A 10 1.46 15.42 -0.65
N LEU A 11 1.00 15.49 0.60
CA LEU A 11 1.87 15.39 1.76
C LEU A 11 2.48 13.99 1.89
N LEU A 12 1.65 12.95 1.83
CA LEU A 12 2.05 11.55 1.97
C LEU A 12 2.91 11.05 0.79
N SER A 13 2.87 11.73 -0.37
CA SER A 13 3.72 11.39 -1.51
C SER A 13 5.17 11.84 -1.35
N LYS A 14 5.49 12.74 -0.41
CA LYS A 14 6.86 13.17 -0.16
C LYS A 14 7.67 12.05 0.50
N ASN A 15 8.90 11.80 0.04
CA ASN A 15 9.73 10.71 0.54
C ASN A 15 10.07 10.86 2.02
N ASP A 16 10.33 12.07 2.50
CA ASP A 16 10.62 12.34 3.91
C ASP A 16 9.45 12.00 4.83
N VAL A 17 8.24 12.39 4.44
CA VAL A 17 7.02 12.07 5.18
C VAL A 17 6.73 10.57 5.13
N PHE A 18 6.88 9.96 3.96
CA PHE A 18 6.62 8.53 3.78
C PHE A 18 7.64 7.67 4.54
N ALA A 19 8.93 8.02 4.51
CA ALA A 19 9.99 7.35 5.26
C ALA A 19 9.74 7.43 6.78
N ALA A 20 9.42 8.62 7.29
CA ALA A 20 9.08 8.81 8.69
C ALA A 20 7.85 7.98 9.10
N PHE A 21 6.84 7.91 8.25
CA PHE A 21 5.66 7.09 8.48
C PHE A 21 5.98 5.59 8.53
N LEU A 22 6.72 5.05 7.55
CA LEU A 22 7.12 3.65 7.54
C LEU A 22 7.96 3.30 8.77
N THR A 23 8.92 4.14 9.12
CA THR A 23 9.76 3.96 10.31
C THR A 23 8.93 3.94 11.60
N ALA A 24 7.92 4.80 11.71
CA ALA A 24 7.12 4.90 12.93
C ALA A 24 6.10 3.78 13.11
N PHE A 25 5.55 3.22 12.02
CA PHE A 25 4.36 2.38 12.07
C PHE A 25 4.50 1.01 11.40
N VAL A 26 5.49 0.81 10.55
CA VAL A 26 5.62 -0.42 9.75
C VAL A 26 6.89 -1.18 10.06
N ILE A 27 8.01 -0.47 10.27
CA ILE A 27 9.31 -1.09 10.58
C ILE A 27 9.40 -1.40 12.06
N ASP A 28 10.09 -2.49 12.40
CA ASP A 28 10.35 -2.82 13.81
C ASP A 28 11.19 -1.72 14.47
N ARG A 29 10.91 -1.44 15.74
CA ARG A 29 11.58 -0.38 16.50
C ARG A 29 13.07 -0.62 16.71
N ASP A 30 13.48 -1.88 16.62
CA ASP A 30 14.89 -2.28 16.75
C ASP A 30 15.67 -2.18 15.43
N GLU A 31 14.98 -1.89 14.32
CA GLU A 31 15.60 -1.69 13.01
C GLU A 31 15.96 -0.22 12.77
N ALA A 32 16.92 -0.01 11.86
CA ALA A 32 17.32 1.35 11.46
C ALA A 32 16.18 2.11 10.78
N PRO A 33 16.06 3.43 11.01
CA PRO A 33 15.08 4.25 10.31
C PRO A 33 15.28 4.21 8.79
N ILE A 34 14.17 4.19 8.05
CA ILE A 34 14.21 4.28 6.59
C ILE A 34 14.69 5.68 6.18
N SER A 35 15.75 5.71 5.36
CA SER A 35 16.22 6.93 4.72
C SER A 35 15.34 7.31 3.54
N THR A 36 15.25 8.60 3.23
CA THR A 36 14.55 9.12 2.05
C THR A 36 15.12 8.57 0.73
N ASP A 37 16.42 8.28 0.70
CA ASP A 37 17.14 7.78 -0.48
C ASP A 37 16.82 6.31 -0.78
N GLU A 38 16.38 5.55 0.22
CA GLU A 38 15.89 4.17 0.05
C GLU A 38 14.52 4.12 -0.61
N LEU A 39 13.78 5.24 -0.65
CA LEU A 39 12.46 5.32 -1.26
C LEU A 39 12.53 5.87 -2.68
N SER A 40 11.86 5.21 -3.59
CA SER A 40 11.66 5.68 -4.96
C SER A 40 10.20 5.54 -5.37
N GLU A 41 9.79 6.34 -6.35
CA GLU A 41 8.49 6.15 -6.99
C GLU A 41 8.42 4.76 -7.63
N ALA A 42 7.23 4.16 -7.62
CA ALA A 42 6.98 3.00 -8.46
C ALA A 42 7.12 3.41 -9.94
N SER A 43 7.55 2.48 -10.79
CA SER A 43 7.74 2.80 -12.21
C SER A 43 6.42 3.31 -12.83
N PRO A 44 6.47 4.27 -13.78
CA PRO A 44 5.27 4.76 -14.47
C PRO A 44 4.47 3.64 -15.13
N ASP A 45 5.14 2.61 -15.62
CA ASP A 45 4.50 1.44 -16.22
C ASP A 45 3.72 0.65 -15.18
N LEU A 46 4.30 0.40 -14.01
CA LEU A 46 3.62 -0.28 -12.91
C LEU A 46 2.40 0.53 -12.43
N ILE A 47 2.58 1.83 -12.24
CA ILE A 47 1.50 2.75 -11.88
C ILE A 47 0.41 2.76 -12.96
N SER A 48 0.77 2.91 -14.23
CA SER A 48 -0.16 2.92 -15.35
C SER A 48 -0.93 1.61 -15.51
N MET A 49 -0.26 0.46 -15.33
CA MET A 49 -0.90 -0.85 -15.37
C MET A 49 -1.87 -1.04 -14.21
N MET A 50 -1.49 -0.64 -13.01
CA MET A 50 -2.37 -0.65 -11.85
C MET A 50 -3.59 0.25 -12.09
N HIS A 51 -3.41 1.39 -12.73
CA HIS A 51 -4.49 2.31 -13.09
C HIS A 51 -5.49 1.73 -14.10
N ARG A 52 -5.08 0.94 -15.07
CA ARG A 52 -5.96 0.43 -16.13
C ARG A 52 -6.90 -0.69 -15.72
N HIS A 53 -6.57 -1.46 -14.68
CA HIS A 53 -7.27 -2.69 -14.34
C HIS A 53 -8.23 -2.60 -13.17
N VAL A 54 -8.18 -1.52 -12.40
CA VAL A 54 -8.99 -1.38 -11.18
C VAL A 54 -9.78 -0.07 -11.26
N ASN A 55 -10.94 -0.08 -11.96
CA ASN A 55 -11.87 1.06 -12.12
C ASN A 55 -11.74 2.12 -11.02
N HIS A 56 -10.90 3.15 -11.22
CA HIS A 56 -10.76 4.36 -10.41
C HIS A 56 -10.61 4.22 -8.88
N GLN A 57 -10.33 3.03 -8.35
CA GLN A 57 -10.08 2.81 -6.93
C GLN A 57 -8.59 2.53 -6.72
N PHE A 58 -7.78 3.57 -6.52
CA PHE A 58 -6.32 3.44 -6.44
C PHE A 58 -5.80 3.69 -5.05
N ARG A 59 -4.68 3.00 -4.74
CA ARG A 59 -3.78 3.43 -3.68
C ARG A 59 -3.37 4.87 -3.94
N ASP A 60 -3.46 5.68 -2.92
CA ASP A 60 -3.18 7.12 -3.04
C ASP A 60 -1.69 7.38 -3.29
N VAL A 61 -0.81 6.56 -2.74
CA VAL A 61 0.64 6.65 -2.92
C VAL A 61 1.23 5.25 -3.07
N ILE A 62 2.17 5.07 -4.02
CA ILE A 62 2.91 3.82 -4.22
C ILE A 62 4.41 4.15 -4.26
N LYS A 63 5.18 3.52 -3.36
CA LYS A 63 6.64 3.66 -3.27
C LYS A 63 7.33 2.31 -3.33
N CYS A 64 8.53 2.29 -3.89
CA CYS A 64 9.46 1.18 -3.79
C CYS A 64 10.49 1.47 -2.70
N LEU A 65 10.69 0.52 -1.80
CA LEU A 65 11.83 0.52 -0.88
C LEU A 65 12.98 -0.23 -1.53
N ARG A 66 14.17 0.34 -1.47
CA ARG A 66 15.40 -0.21 -2.05
C ARG A 66 16.45 -0.37 -0.96
N ASP A 67 17.36 -1.30 -1.16
CA ASP A 67 18.58 -1.39 -0.35
C ASP A 67 19.66 -0.39 -0.81
N ASP A 68 20.80 -0.37 -0.11
CA ASP A 68 21.94 0.51 -0.38
C ASP A 68 22.55 0.35 -1.78
N VAL A 69 22.33 -0.78 -2.43
CA VAL A 69 22.79 -1.06 -3.80
C VAL A 69 21.70 -0.83 -4.85
N GLY A 70 20.53 -0.32 -4.44
CA GLY A 70 19.42 0.02 -5.31
C GLY A 70 18.52 -1.16 -5.71
N ILE A 71 18.66 -2.31 -5.05
CA ILE A 71 17.79 -3.47 -5.27
C ILE A 71 16.44 -3.22 -4.59
N LYS A 72 15.35 -3.44 -5.30
CA LYS A 72 14.01 -3.34 -4.73
C LYS A 72 13.77 -4.43 -3.69
N ILE A 73 13.37 -4.06 -2.48
CA ILE A 73 13.09 -4.99 -1.40
C ILE A 73 11.62 -5.02 -0.98
N ALA A 74 10.86 -3.97 -1.26
CA ALA A 74 9.41 -3.95 -1.03
C ALA A 74 8.70 -2.94 -1.92
N LEU A 75 7.41 -3.17 -2.14
CA LEU A 75 6.49 -2.24 -2.76
C LEU A 75 5.43 -1.85 -1.73
N PHE A 76 5.38 -0.58 -1.36
CA PHE A 76 4.40 -0.06 -0.43
C PHE A 76 3.30 0.69 -1.16
N GLY A 77 2.05 0.35 -0.82
CA GLY A 77 0.88 1.12 -1.21
C GLY A 77 0.25 1.77 0.03
N LEU A 78 -0.14 3.01 -0.07
CA LEU A 78 -0.84 3.72 0.98
C LEU A 78 -2.23 4.11 0.49
N GLU A 79 -3.23 3.81 1.29
CA GLU A 79 -4.64 4.12 1.07
C GLU A 79 -5.11 5.07 2.16
N ASN A 80 -5.58 6.25 1.77
CA ASN A 80 -6.09 7.26 2.70
C ASN A 80 -7.60 7.15 2.80
N GLN A 81 -8.13 7.05 4.01
CA GLN A 81 -9.56 6.90 4.28
C GLN A 81 -10.05 7.90 5.32
N THR A 82 -11.13 8.60 5.01
CA THR A 82 -11.82 9.50 5.95
C THR A 82 -13.07 8.88 6.55
N ARG A 83 -13.56 7.77 5.97
CA ARG A 83 -14.72 7.00 6.45
C ARG A 83 -14.40 5.51 6.44
N PRO A 84 -14.92 4.73 7.42
CA PRO A 84 -14.79 3.28 7.39
C PRO A 84 -15.41 2.70 6.13
N ALA A 85 -14.66 1.84 5.43
CA ALA A 85 -15.10 1.15 4.23
C ALA A 85 -15.25 -0.35 4.53
N LYS A 86 -16.46 -0.89 4.34
CA LYS A 86 -16.78 -2.29 4.64
C LYS A 86 -16.06 -3.28 3.71
N ASP A 87 -15.69 -2.83 2.53
CA ASP A 87 -15.00 -3.59 1.49
C ASP A 87 -13.47 -3.40 1.50
N MET A 88 -12.91 -2.69 2.48
CA MET A 88 -11.49 -2.38 2.52
C MET A 88 -10.58 -3.61 2.42
N PRO A 89 -10.80 -4.72 3.16
CA PRO A 89 -9.96 -5.91 3.02
C PRO A 89 -10.03 -6.53 1.61
N ILE A 90 -11.16 -6.45 0.93
CA ILE A 90 -11.34 -6.94 -0.44
C ILE A 90 -10.58 -6.04 -1.43
N ARG A 91 -10.65 -4.73 -1.23
CA ARG A 91 -9.90 -3.76 -2.04
C ARG A 91 -8.39 -3.97 -1.91
N ILE A 92 -7.88 -4.12 -0.67
CA ILE A 92 -6.46 -4.39 -0.41
C ILE A 92 -6.03 -5.69 -1.09
N MET A 93 -6.79 -6.77 -0.92
CA MET A 93 -6.51 -8.05 -1.57
C MET A 93 -6.41 -7.90 -3.09
N SER A 94 -7.32 -7.14 -3.69
CA SER A 94 -7.33 -6.89 -5.14
C SER A 94 -6.08 -6.12 -5.58
N TYR A 95 -5.67 -5.10 -4.82
CA TYR A 95 -4.47 -4.32 -5.10
C TYR A 95 -3.20 -5.15 -4.97
N ASP A 96 -3.09 -5.94 -3.91
CA ASP A 96 -1.91 -6.76 -3.65
C ASP A 96 -1.79 -7.89 -4.68
N ALA A 97 -2.90 -8.57 -4.99
CA ALA A 97 -2.94 -9.59 -6.04
C ALA A 97 -2.54 -9.03 -7.40
N PHE A 98 -2.99 -7.84 -7.74
CA PHE A 98 -2.60 -7.18 -8.98
C PHE A 98 -1.10 -6.79 -8.96
N GLY A 99 -0.61 -6.23 -7.85
CA GLY A 99 0.81 -5.92 -7.66
C GLY A 99 1.69 -7.16 -7.88
N TYR A 100 1.36 -8.28 -7.26
CA TYR A 100 2.07 -9.56 -7.45
C TYR A 100 1.98 -10.08 -8.89
N LYS A 101 0.82 -9.95 -9.53
CA LYS A 101 0.66 -10.34 -10.93
C LYS A 101 1.59 -9.55 -11.85
N GLU A 102 1.74 -8.26 -11.64
CA GLU A 102 2.64 -7.43 -12.46
C GLU A 102 4.12 -7.72 -12.15
N LEU A 103 4.47 -7.88 -10.88
CA LEU A 103 5.82 -8.29 -10.48
C LEU A 103 6.19 -9.65 -11.09
N SER A 104 5.27 -10.61 -11.12
CA SER A 104 5.52 -11.95 -11.69
C SER A 104 5.82 -11.94 -13.19
N LYS A 105 5.28 -10.98 -13.94
CA LYS A 105 5.59 -10.82 -15.36
C LYS A 105 7.02 -10.31 -15.62
N GLN A 106 7.58 -9.58 -14.66
CA GLN A 106 8.92 -8.97 -14.76
C GLN A 106 9.99 -9.87 -14.14
N ALA A 107 9.61 -10.81 -13.27
CA ALA A 107 10.53 -11.69 -12.58
C ALA A 107 11.18 -12.70 -13.54
N LYS A 108 12.48 -12.95 -13.36
CA LYS A 108 13.18 -14.00 -14.06
C LYS A 108 12.79 -15.38 -13.50
N SER A 109 13.00 -16.42 -14.30
CA SER A 109 12.74 -17.80 -13.85
C SER A 109 13.49 -18.12 -12.57
N GLY A 110 12.76 -18.53 -11.51
CA GLY A 110 13.31 -18.84 -10.19
C GLY A 110 13.55 -17.64 -9.27
N GLU A 111 13.31 -16.43 -9.73
CA GLU A 111 13.38 -15.22 -8.90
C GLU A 111 12.21 -15.13 -7.94
N LYS A 112 12.48 -14.83 -6.65
CA LYS A 112 11.42 -14.57 -5.67
C LYS A 112 10.88 -13.16 -5.86
N LEU A 113 9.57 -13.01 -5.75
CA LEU A 113 8.92 -11.70 -5.82
C LEU A 113 9.19 -10.90 -4.54
N ILE A 114 9.34 -9.59 -4.70
CA ILE A 114 9.37 -8.66 -3.56
C ILE A 114 8.00 -8.59 -2.90
N PRO A 115 7.92 -8.39 -1.57
CA PRO A 115 6.65 -8.24 -0.89
C PRO A 115 5.90 -6.99 -1.35
N VAL A 116 4.58 -7.12 -1.50
CA VAL A 116 3.65 -6.01 -1.71
C VAL A 116 2.94 -5.76 -0.39
N ILE A 117 3.05 -4.54 0.12
CA ILE A 117 2.51 -4.16 1.44
C ILE A 117 1.58 -2.96 1.25
N THR A 118 0.32 -3.12 1.60
CA THR A 118 -0.65 -2.02 1.60
C THR A 118 -0.95 -1.56 3.02
N VAL A 119 -0.80 -0.27 3.25
CA VAL A 119 -1.11 0.37 4.53
C VAL A 119 -2.33 1.27 4.36
N VAL A 120 -3.30 1.15 5.26
CA VAL A 120 -4.49 1.99 5.29
C VAL A 120 -4.34 3.03 6.40
N LEU A 121 -4.37 4.30 6.04
CA LEU A 121 -4.45 5.41 6.99
C LEU A 121 -5.89 5.88 7.13
N TYR A 122 -6.35 5.92 8.36
CA TYR A 122 -7.70 6.39 8.68
C TYR A 122 -7.65 7.72 9.41
N PHE A 123 -8.17 8.77 8.77
CA PHE A 123 -8.25 10.14 9.28
C PHE A 123 -9.67 10.55 9.69
N GLY A 124 -10.53 9.60 10.03
CA GLY A 124 -11.90 9.91 10.46
C GLY A 124 -11.93 10.65 11.80
N TYR A 125 -12.66 11.76 11.83
CA TYR A 125 -12.82 12.60 13.03
C TYR A 125 -14.04 12.21 13.85
N ASP A 126 -15.11 11.73 13.19
CA ASP A 126 -16.42 11.55 13.82
C ASP A 126 -16.54 10.25 14.62
N LYS A 127 -15.83 9.20 14.21
CA LYS A 127 -15.86 7.89 14.85
C LYS A 127 -14.58 7.08 14.61
N ARG A 128 -14.37 6.09 15.46
CA ARG A 128 -13.31 5.09 15.25
C ARG A 128 -13.64 4.18 14.06
N TRP A 129 -12.63 3.52 13.52
CA TRP A 129 -12.84 2.50 12.49
C TRP A 129 -13.71 1.36 13.03
N ASP A 130 -14.88 1.17 12.46
CA ASP A 130 -15.89 0.17 12.81
C ASP A 130 -16.23 -0.79 11.65
N ALA A 131 -15.44 -0.77 10.59
CA ALA A 131 -15.57 -1.67 9.45
C ALA A 131 -14.60 -2.87 9.55
N PRO A 132 -14.78 -3.94 8.76
CA PRO A 132 -13.89 -5.08 8.71
C PRO A 132 -12.42 -4.69 8.54
N ARG A 133 -11.52 -5.40 9.25
CA ARG A 133 -10.06 -5.23 9.17
C ARG A 133 -9.38 -6.43 8.53
N ALA A 134 -10.06 -7.56 8.43
CA ALA A 134 -9.56 -8.78 7.83
C ALA A 134 -10.55 -9.32 6.80
N LEU A 135 -10.05 -10.03 5.80
CA LEU A 135 -10.89 -10.66 4.77
C LEU A 135 -11.89 -11.66 5.37
N SER A 136 -11.49 -12.37 6.42
CA SER A 136 -12.36 -13.29 7.16
C SER A 136 -13.62 -12.64 7.75
N GLU A 137 -13.54 -11.36 8.09
CA GLU A 137 -14.69 -10.58 8.58
C GLU A 137 -15.65 -10.15 7.45
N CYS A 138 -15.19 -10.21 6.21
CA CYS A 138 -16.02 -9.94 5.01
C CYS A 138 -16.72 -11.19 4.49
N CYS A 139 -16.35 -12.38 4.97
CA CYS A 139 -16.81 -13.65 4.42
C CYS A 139 -17.65 -14.43 5.45
N SER A 140 -18.70 -15.09 4.97
CA SER A 140 -19.41 -16.08 5.76
C SER A 140 -18.66 -17.41 5.70
N VAL A 141 -17.97 -17.77 6.77
CA VAL A 141 -17.20 -19.01 6.85
C VAL A 141 -18.10 -20.14 7.40
N PRO A 142 -18.26 -21.26 6.67
CA PRO A 142 -19.01 -22.41 7.18
C PRO A 142 -18.37 -22.99 8.45
N LYS A 143 -19.19 -23.43 9.40
CA LYS A 143 -18.72 -23.98 10.69
C LYS A 143 -17.81 -25.24 10.58
N ARG A 144 -17.68 -25.82 9.39
CA ARG A 144 -16.92 -27.05 9.12
C ARG A 144 -15.63 -26.84 8.32
N ILE A 145 -15.21 -25.59 8.12
CA ILE A 145 -13.94 -25.24 7.46
C ILE A 145 -12.97 -24.67 8.49
#